data_63300e0f81124309aad57a310092ba59
#
_entry.id   63300e0f81124309aad57a310092ba59
#
_cell.length_a   1.000
_cell.length_b   1.000
_cell.length_c   1.000
_cell.angle_alpha   90.00
_cell.angle_beta   90.00
_cell.angle_gamma   90.00
#
_symmetry.space_group_name_H-M   'P 1'
#
loop_
_entity.id
_entity.type
_entity.pdbx_description
1 polymer ?
#
loop_
_entity_poly.entity_id
_entity_poly.type
_entity_poly.pdbx_seq_one_letter_code
_entity_poly.pdbx_strand_id
1 'polypeptide(L)'
;MHVTIVHLTEDKNGTRHSEDEVFEKNEYFFPDGVTEEKEDMAKERLDGFVRWLGDAVTTGADKRDDGTDIPWLEIDATKLEPLFKPYYKDFADEVRALGECSLHDFATNSSKLRQAMFDLQNAYKFDWAYVLTDYGDASPVSAWLRALQYEGVPQKQRLYVQAVYDGDQ
;
A
#
# COMPACT_ATOMS: atom_id res chain seq x y z
N MET A 1 12.96 7.58 -3.02
CA MET A 1 11.71 7.72 -3.82
C MET A 1 10.58 7.99 -2.86
N HIS A 2 9.85 9.08 -3.07
CA HIS A 2 8.73 9.45 -2.19
C HIS A 2 7.51 8.57 -2.44
N VAL A 3 6.95 8.04 -1.37
CA VAL A 3 5.74 7.21 -1.38
C VAL A 3 4.71 7.74 -0.40
N THR A 4 3.45 7.53 -0.69
CA THR A 4 2.36 7.88 0.22
C THR A 4 2.16 6.77 1.25
N ILE A 5 2.11 7.12 2.52
CA ILE A 5 1.75 6.20 3.62
C ILE A 5 0.42 6.67 4.19
N VAL A 6 -0.60 5.83 4.14
CA VAL A 6 -1.93 6.12 4.69
C VAL A 6 -2.15 5.29 5.95
N HIS A 7 -2.32 5.96 7.09
CA HIS A 7 -2.62 5.29 8.35
C HIS A 7 -4.12 5.04 8.48
N LEU A 8 -4.50 3.77 8.47
CA LEU A 8 -5.89 3.31 8.53
C LEU A 8 -6.11 2.48 9.79
N THR A 9 -7.19 2.78 10.51
CA THR A 9 -7.59 2.07 11.74
C THR A 9 -9.04 1.62 11.66
N GLU A 10 -9.39 0.55 12.38
CA GLU A 10 -10.79 0.11 12.50
C GLU A 10 -11.57 0.99 13.48
N ASP A 11 -10.91 1.57 14.47
CA ASP A 11 -11.51 2.48 15.44
C ASP A 11 -11.33 3.95 15.01
N LYS A 12 -12.44 4.72 15.01
CA LYS A 12 -12.41 6.17 14.75
C LYS A 12 -11.57 6.95 15.76
N ASN A 13 -11.39 6.44 16.98
CA ASN A 13 -10.55 7.01 18.02
C ASN A 13 -9.17 6.30 18.10
N GLY A 14 -8.77 5.60 17.04
CA GLY A 14 -7.51 4.88 16.96
C GLY A 14 -6.30 5.78 17.23
N THR A 15 -5.21 5.17 17.68
CA THR A 15 -3.97 5.86 18.02
C THR A 15 -3.27 6.32 16.75
N ARG A 16 -2.89 7.61 16.73
CA ARG A 16 -2.02 8.16 15.70
C ARG A 16 -0.57 7.89 16.07
N HIS A 17 0.23 7.41 15.13
CA HIS A 17 1.66 7.17 15.32
C HIS A 17 2.47 8.42 14.99
N SER A 18 3.55 8.65 15.73
CA SER A 18 4.55 9.68 15.39
C SER A 18 5.40 9.25 14.19
N GLU A 19 6.08 10.21 13.57
CA GLU A 19 7.01 9.94 12.46
C GLU A 19 8.09 8.94 12.86
N ASP A 20 8.68 9.11 14.05
CA ASP A 20 9.69 8.21 14.61
C ASP A 20 9.15 6.79 14.80
N GLU A 21 7.94 6.63 15.32
CA GLU A 21 7.32 5.31 15.49
C GLU A 21 7.08 4.62 14.14
N VAL A 22 6.65 5.36 13.12
CA VAL A 22 6.45 4.82 11.77
C VAL A 22 7.78 4.38 11.18
N PHE A 23 8.84 5.17 11.36
CA PHE A 23 10.17 4.82 10.90
C PHE A 23 10.74 3.61 11.64
N GLU A 24 10.76 3.63 12.98
CA GLU A 24 11.38 2.58 13.81
C GLU A 24 10.77 1.19 13.59
N LYS A 25 9.50 1.11 13.24
CA LYS A 25 8.79 -0.14 13.01
C LYS A 25 8.89 -0.67 11.58
N ASN A 26 9.41 0.13 10.64
CA ASN A 26 9.35 -0.22 9.22
C ASN A 26 10.71 -0.07 8.53
N GLU A 27 11.27 -1.19 8.08
CA GLU A 27 12.57 -1.24 7.38
C GLU A 27 12.52 -0.68 5.94
N TYR A 28 11.34 -0.22 5.49
CA TYR A 28 11.15 0.25 4.11
C TYR A 28 11.61 1.69 3.90
N PHE A 29 11.76 2.47 4.97
CA PHE A 29 11.99 3.91 4.88
C PHE A 29 13.38 4.28 5.39
N PHE A 30 13.97 5.32 4.80
CA PHE A 30 15.23 5.87 5.28
C PHE A 30 15.06 6.59 6.63
N PRO A 31 16.12 6.63 7.47
CA PRO A 31 16.14 7.50 8.64
C PRO A 31 15.82 8.93 8.25
N ASP A 32 14.99 9.61 9.04
CA ASP A 32 14.49 10.97 8.76
C ASP A 32 13.67 11.09 7.44
N GLY A 33 13.31 9.96 6.83
CA GLY A 33 12.56 9.91 5.58
C GLY A 33 11.05 9.81 5.73
N VAL A 34 10.52 9.77 6.97
CA VAL A 34 9.07 9.77 7.21
C VAL A 34 8.67 11.15 7.75
N THR A 35 7.75 11.80 7.05
CA THR A 35 7.22 13.10 7.46
C THR A 35 5.70 13.07 7.41
N GLU A 36 5.06 13.49 8.49
CA GLU A 36 3.62 13.65 8.50
C GLU A 36 3.21 14.85 7.63
N GLU A 37 2.30 14.60 6.69
CA GLU A 37 1.85 15.63 5.77
C GLU A 37 0.92 16.64 6.47
N LYS A 38 1.09 17.90 6.09
CA LYS A 38 0.18 18.98 6.48
C LYS A 38 -1.18 18.78 5.80
N GLU A 39 -2.22 19.37 6.38
CA GLU A 39 -3.62 19.16 6.01
C GLU A 39 -3.89 19.20 4.49
N ASP A 40 -3.37 20.21 3.78
CA ASP A 40 -3.58 20.37 2.33
C ASP A 40 -2.92 19.24 1.53
N MET A 41 -1.67 18.90 1.87
CA MET A 41 -0.92 17.82 1.19
C MET A 41 -1.44 16.45 1.57
N ALA A 42 -1.80 16.25 2.84
CA ALA A 42 -2.43 15.02 3.30
C ALA A 42 -3.73 14.74 2.54
N LYS A 43 -4.54 15.79 2.33
CA LYS A 43 -5.77 15.69 1.55
C LYS A 43 -5.48 15.35 0.09
N GLU A 44 -4.53 16.01 -0.55
CA GLU A 44 -4.17 15.74 -1.95
C GLU A 44 -3.71 14.29 -2.14
N ARG A 45 -2.84 13.80 -1.26
CA ARG A 45 -2.35 12.42 -1.28
C ARG A 45 -3.46 11.40 -1.03
N LEU A 46 -4.33 11.67 -0.06
CA LEU A 46 -5.49 10.84 0.22
C LEU A 46 -6.47 10.80 -0.96
N ASP A 47 -6.75 11.95 -1.57
CA ASP A 47 -7.61 12.04 -2.76
C ASP A 47 -7.01 11.26 -3.94
N GLY A 48 -5.68 11.27 -4.10
CA GLY A 48 -4.96 10.45 -5.07
C GLY A 48 -5.13 8.96 -4.81
N PHE A 49 -4.97 8.54 -3.56
CA PHE A 49 -5.17 7.15 -3.11
C PHE A 49 -6.61 6.67 -3.34
N VAL A 50 -7.59 7.48 -2.94
CA VAL A 50 -9.03 7.21 -3.15
C VAL A 50 -9.36 7.10 -4.64
N ARG A 51 -8.85 8.04 -5.45
CA ARG A 51 -9.05 8.02 -6.91
C ARG A 51 -8.50 6.74 -7.55
N TRP A 52 -7.36 6.27 -7.07
CA TRP A 52 -6.77 5.03 -7.56
C TRP A 52 -7.61 3.79 -7.17
N LEU A 53 -8.17 3.75 -5.95
CA LEU A 53 -9.10 2.69 -5.53
C LEU A 53 -10.42 2.69 -6.32
N GLY A 54 -10.81 3.83 -6.89
CA GLY A 54 -11.94 3.96 -7.79
C GLY A 54 -13.24 3.42 -7.23
N ASP A 55 -13.91 2.54 -7.98
CA ASP A 55 -15.21 1.98 -7.60
C ASP A 55 -15.16 1.00 -6.40
N ALA A 56 -13.96 0.60 -5.97
CA ALA A 56 -13.78 -0.27 -4.81
C ALA A 56 -13.91 0.47 -3.46
N VAL A 57 -13.96 1.80 -3.47
CA VAL A 57 -14.01 2.60 -2.25
C VAL A 57 -15.19 3.56 -2.25
N THR A 58 -15.81 3.72 -1.08
CA THR A 58 -16.68 4.86 -0.74
C THR A 58 -16.05 5.63 0.41
N THR A 59 -16.31 6.93 0.50
CA THR A 59 -15.71 7.82 1.49
C THR A 59 -16.76 8.61 2.23
N GLY A 60 -16.41 9.03 3.44
CA GLY A 60 -17.21 9.93 4.26
C GLY A 60 -16.41 10.42 5.46
N ALA A 61 -17.10 10.99 6.43
CA ALA A 61 -16.51 11.43 7.68
C ALA A 61 -17.44 11.13 8.85
N ASP A 62 -16.85 10.81 10.00
CA ASP A 62 -17.56 10.62 11.26
C ASP A 62 -17.02 11.62 12.30
N LYS A 63 -17.68 11.73 13.44
CA LYS A 63 -17.21 12.46 14.61
C LYS A 63 -16.45 11.52 15.55
N ARG A 64 -15.25 11.91 15.96
CA ARG A 64 -14.55 11.32 17.12
C ARG A 64 -15.30 11.67 18.41
N ASP A 65 -14.96 10.99 19.49
CA ASP A 65 -15.55 11.27 20.81
C ASP A 65 -15.17 12.66 21.34
N ASP A 66 -14.05 13.24 20.89
CA ASP A 66 -13.63 14.61 21.18
C ASP A 66 -14.35 15.67 20.31
N GLY A 67 -15.22 15.25 19.40
CA GLY A 67 -16.00 16.12 18.52
C GLY A 67 -15.29 16.53 17.21
N THR A 68 -14.04 16.13 17.00
CA THR A 68 -13.33 16.36 15.73
C THR A 68 -13.80 15.43 14.63
N ASP A 69 -13.71 15.89 13.38
CA ASP A 69 -14.03 15.06 12.22
C ASP A 69 -12.89 14.10 11.90
N ILE A 70 -13.24 12.88 11.50
CA ILE A 70 -12.30 11.91 10.97
C ILE A 70 -12.81 11.33 9.65
N PRO A 71 -12.02 11.40 8.56
CA PRO A 71 -12.37 10.77 7.30
C PRO A 71 -12.36 9.24 7.43
N TRP A 72 -13.21 8.59 6.68
CA TRP A 72 -13.19 7.14 6.55
C TRP A 72 -13.25 6.68 5.09
N LEU A 73 -12.72 5.49 4.86
CA LEU A 73 -12.78 4.74 3.62
C LEU A 73 -13.55 3.43 3.89
N GLU A 74 -14.55 3.12 3.07
CA GLU A 74 -15.17 1.80 3.09
C GLU A 74 -14.77 1.06 1.84
N ILE A 75 -14.01 -0.02 2.01
CA ILE A 75 -13.44 -0.82 0.93
C ILE A 75 -14.36 -2.00 0.66
N ASP A 76 -14.72 -2.20 -0.62
CA ASP A 76 -15.45 -3.35 -1.11
C ASP A 76 -14.47 -4.34 -1.75
N ALA A 77 -14.13 -5.40 -1.02
CA ALA A 77 -13.16 -6.41 -1.45
C ALA A 77 -13.58 -7.12 -2.75
N THR A 78 -14.88 -7.17 -3.06
CA THR A 78 -15.39 -7.79 -4.30
C THR A 78 -15.04 -7.00 -5.56
N LYS A 79 -14.59 -5.76 -5.40
CA LYS A 79 -14.25 -4.83 -6.49
C LYS A 79 -12.75 -4.56 -6.64
N LEU A 80 -11.90 -5.26 -5.88
CA LEU A 80 -10.45 -5.02 -5.87
C LEU A 80 -9.72 -5.65 -7.05
N GLU A 81 -10.21 -6.77 -7.59
CA GLU A 81 -9.51 -7.50 -8.66
C GLU A 81 -9.16 -6.62 -9.88
N PRO A 82 -10.03 -5.70 -10.38
CA PRO A 82 -9.70 -4.84 -11.50
C PRO A 82 -8.48 -3.94 -11.27
N LEU A 83 -8.15 -3.60 -10.01
CA LEU A 83 -6.99 -2.77 -9.66
C LEU A 83 -5.66 -3.48 -9.96
N PHE A 84 -5.65 -4.82 -9.98
CA PHE A 84 -4.47 -5.61 -10.28
C PHE A 84 -4.21 -5.76 -11.79
N LYS A 85 -5.18 -5.45 -12.63
CA LYS A 85 -5.11 -5.71 -14.08
C LYS A 85 -3.89 -5.09 -14.79
N PRO A 86 -3.52 -3.80 -14.55
CA PRO A 86 -2.33 -3.21 -15.16
C PRO A 86 -1.05 -3.95 -14.75
N TYR A 87 -0.92 -4.25 -13.46
CA TYR A 87 0.26 -4.91 -12.88
C TYR A 87 0.35 -6.38 -13.27
N TYR A 88 -0.79 -7.06 -13.45
CA TYR A 88 -0.81 -8.44 -13.93
C TYR A 88 -0.23 -8.59 -15.34
N LYS A 89 -0.43 -7.60 -16.21
CA LYS A 89 0.17 -7.62 -17.54
C LYS A 89 1.69 -7.61 -17.45
N ASP A 90 2.26 -6.69 -16.67
CA ASP A 90 3.71 -6.58 -16.47
C ASP A 90 4.25 -7.86 -15.83
N PHE A 91 3.60 -8.36 -14.78
CA PHE A 91 3.94 -9.64 -14.16
C PHE A 91 3.96 -10.82 -15.16
N ALA A 92 2.95 -10.92 -16.04
CA ALA A 92 2.88 -11.98 -17.03
C ALA A 92 3.98 -11.87 -18.09
N ASP A 93 4.40 -10.65 -18.44
CA ASP A 93 5.52 -10.41 -19.35
C ASP A 93 6.86 -10.83 -18.71
N GLU A 94 7.07 -10.53 -17.41
CA GLU A 94 8.27 -10.94 -16.67
C GLU A 94 8.33 -12.45 -16.43
N VAL A 95 7.19 -13.14 -16.22
CA VAL A 95 7.14 -14.62 -16.17
C VAL A 95 7.65 -15.23 -17.48
N ARG A 96 7.28 -14.64 -18.63
CA ARG A 96 7.79 -15.10 -19.93
C ARG A 96 9.29 -14.86 -20.06
N ALA A 97 9.77 -13.67 -19.70
CA ALA A 97 11.19 -13.35 -19.72
C ALA A 97 12.03 -14.30 -18.85
N LEU A 98 11.52 -14.64 -17.66
CA LEU A 98 12.14 -15.63 -16.79
C LEU A 98 12.18 -17.02 -17.44
N GLY A 99 11.08 -17.43 -18.11
CA GLY A 99 11.00 -18.70 -18.84
C GLY A 99 11.97 -18.83 -20.03
N GLU A 100 12.47 -17.71 -20.54
CA GLU A 100 13.49 -17.67 -21.62
C GLU A 100 14.93 -17.84 -21.10
N CYS A 101 15.14 -17.88 -19.78
CA CYS A 101 16.44 -18.15 -19.20
C CYS A 101 16.84 -19.62 -19.44
N SER A 102 18.11 -19.81 -19.87
CA SER A 102 18.66 -21.12 -20.18
C SER A 102 19.22 -21.84 -18.95
N LEU A 103 19.54 -23.13 -19.10
CA LEU A 103 20.31 -23.87 -18.10
C LEU A 103 21.64 -23.17 -17.78
N HIS A 104 22.29 -22.57 -18.78
CA HIS A 104 23.54 -21.82 -18.56
C HIS A 104 23.28 -20.58 -17.68
N ASP A 105 22.21 -19.82 -17.95
CA ASP A 105 21.84 -18.66 -17.12
C ASP A 105 21.62 -19.07 -15.67
N PHE A 106 20.92 -20.19 -15.45
CA PHE A 106 20.67 -20.73 -14.12
C PHE A 106 21.97 -21.20 -13.43
N ALA A 107 22.80 -21.96 -14.12
CA ALA A 107 24.04 -22.52 -13.56
C ALA A 107 25.07 -21.46 -13.21
N THR A 108 25.09 -20.34 -13.96
CA THR A 108 26.06 -19.24 -13.77
C THR A 108 25.51 -18.07 -12.95
N ASN A 109 24.22 -18.14 -12.54
CA ASN A 109 23.53 -17.00 -11.94
C ASN A 109 23.74 -15.73 -12.77
N SER A 110 23.44 -15.81 -14.07
CA SER A 110 23.69 -14.74 -15.03
C SER A 110 22.99 -13.43 -14.67
N SER A 111 23.50 -12.33 -15.20
CA SER A 111 22.84 -11.03 -15.03
C SER A 111 21.42 -11.02 -15.63
N LYS A 112 21.21 -11.74 -16.73
CA LYS A 112 19.90 -11.91 -17.36
C LYS A 112 18.90 -12.55 -16.38
N LEU A 113 19.28 -13.66 -15.74
CA LEU A 113 18.43 -14.35 -14.76
C LEU A 113 18.13 -13.45 -13.57
N ARG A 114 19.17 -12.82 -12.99
CA ARG A 114 18.98 -11.94 -11.82
C ARG A 114 18.06 -10.76 -12.12
N GLN A 115 18.20 -10.16 -13.31
CA GLN A 115 17.33 -9.05 -13.72
C GLN A 115 15.90 -9.52 -13.88
N ALA A 116 15.66 -10.65 -14.57
CA ALA A 116 14.31 -11.19 -14.74
C ALA A 116 13.64 -11.53 -13.40
N MET A 117 14.39 -12.04 -12.42
CA MET A 117 13.87 -12.31 -11.07
C MET A 117 13.52 -11.01 -10.32
N PHE A 118 14.36 -9.99 -10.45
CA PHE A 118 14.14 -8.68 -9.83
C PHE A 118 12.91 -7.99 -10.43
N ASP A 119 12.80 -7.96 -11.75
CA ASP A 119 11.68 -7.34 -12.46
C ASP A 119 10.36 -8.05 -12.17
N LEU A 120 10.38 -9.40 -12.10
CA LEU A 120 9.23 -10.20 -11.70
C LEU A 120 8.76 -9.86 -10.27
N GLN A 121 9.70 -9.72 -9.32
CA GLN A 121 9.39 -9.35 -7.96
C GLN A 121 8.76 -7.95 -7.88
N ASN A 122 9.29 -7.00 -8.63
CA ASN A 122 8.77 -5.63 -8.67
C ASN A 122 7.37 -5.58 -9.30
N ALA A 123 7.14 -6.31 -10.40
CA ALA A 123 5.82 -6.40 -11.02
C ALA A 123 4.77 -7.06 -10.10
N TYR A 124 5.19 -7.98 -9.24
CA TYR A 124 4.31 -8.60 -8.24
C TYR A 124 3.96 -7.66 -7.09
N LYS A 125 4.89 -6.80 -6.67
CA LYS A 125 4.79 -5.96 -5.47
C LYS A 125 4.29 -4.60 -5.84
N PHE A 126 3.68 -4.08 -6.63
CA PHE A 126 3.39 -2.64 -6.80
C PHE A 126 3.23 -1.94 -5.43
N ASP A 127 4.23 -1.14 -5.09
CA ASP A 127 4.43 -0.52 -3.77
C ASP A 127 4.56 1.02 -3.82
N TRP A 128 3.84 1.67 -4.73
CA TRP A 128 3.79 3.13 -4.83
C TRP A 128 3.16 3.83 -3.61
N ALA A 129 2.43 3.07 -2.79
CA ALA A 129 1.85 3.50 -1.53
C ALA A 129 1.93 2.39 -0.48
N TYR A 130 1.88 2.80 0.78
CA TYR A 130 1.85 1.91 1.94
C TYR A 130 0.62 2.19 2.79
N VAL A 131 0.10 1.17 3.42
CA VAL A 131 -0.96 1.27 4.42
C VAL A 131 -0.38 0.91 5.78
N LEU A 132 -0.47 1.85 6.71
CA LEU A 132 -0.07 1.67 8.09
C LEU A 132 -1.28 1.17 8.90
N THR A 133 -1.09 0.13 9.69
CA THR A 133 -2.12 -0.47 10.53
C THR A 133 -2.13 0.13 11.93
N ASP A 134 -3.10 -0.29 12.76
CA ASP A 134 -3.21 0.10 14.18
C ASP A 134 -1.95 -0.17 15.00
N TYR A 135 -1.16 -1.17 14.61
CA TYR A 135 0.08 -1.56 15.31
C TYR A 135 1.32 -0.81 14.82
N GLY A 136 1.17 0.06 13.83
CA GLY A 136 2.26 0.84 13.25
C GLY A 136 3.10 0.08 12.22
N ASP A 137 2.67 -1.11 11.79
CA ASP A 137 3.33 -1.85 10.72
C ASP A 137 2.81 -1.36 9.36
N ALA A 138 3.74 -0.97 8.48
CA ALA A 138 3.42 -0.58 7.12
C ALA A 138 3.44 -1.78 6.19
N SER A 139 2.43 -1.88 5.35
CA SER A 139 2.34 -2.88 4.29
C SER A 139 2.30 -2.20 2.93
N PRO A 140 3.05 -2.69 1.92
CA PRO A 140 2.84 -2.26 0.55
C PRO A 140 1.37 -2.38 0.16
N VAL A 141 0.85 -1.42 -0.60
CA VAL A 141 -0.57 -1.40 -0.97
C VAL A 141 -1.00 -2.70 -1.66
N SER A 142 -0.12 -3.33 -2.42
CA SER A 142 -0.40 -4.63 -3.06
C SER A 142 -0.64 -5.75 -2.04
N ALA A 143 0.16 -5.81 -0.98
CA ALA A 143 0.03 -6.81 0.08
C ALA A 143 -1.25 -6.57 0.90
N TRP A 144 -1.53 -5.32 1.23
CA TRP A 144 -2.76 -4.92 1.93
C TRP A 144 -4.02 -5.28 1.15
N LEU A 145 -4.10 -4.95 -0.15
CA LEU A 145 -5.23 -5.31 -0.99
C LEU A 145 -5.44 -6.82 -1.12
N ARG A 146 -4.35 -7.60 -1.17
CA ARG A 146 -4.45 -9.07 -1.17
C ARG A 146 -5.00 -9.59 0.15
N ALA A 147 -4.56 -9.02 1.27
CA ALA A 147 -5.05 -9.41 2.60
C ALA A 147 -6.57 -9.19 2.75
N LEU A 148 -7.12 -8.13 2.16
CA LEU A 148 -8.57 -7.83 2.19
C LEU A 148 -9.42 -8.86 1.40
N GLN A 149 -8.80 -9.66 0.55
CA GLN A 149 -9.49 -10.65 -0.29
C GLN A 149 -9.42 -12.08 0.27
N TYR A 150 -8.79 -12.28 1.44
CA TYR A 150 -8.77 -13.60 2.07
C TYR A 150 -10.15 -14.02 2.57
N GLU A 151 -10.40 -15.33 2.49
CA GLU A 151 -11.58 -15.95 3.07
C GLU A 151 -11.67 -15.66 4.57
N GLY A 152 -12.85 -15.23 5.02
CA GLY A 152 -13.07 -14.85 6.43
C GLY A 152 -12.89 -13.37 6.74
N VAL A 153 -12.33 -12.58 5.83
CA VAL A 153 -12.32 -11.11 5.94
C VAL A 153 -13.68 -10.55 5.48
N PRO A 154 -14.25 -9.56 6.17
CA PRO A 154 -15.49 -8.91 5.72
C PRO A 154 -15.36 -8.38 4.28
N GLN A 155 -16.36 -8.63 3.44
CA GLN A 155 -16.35 -8.13 2.05
C GLN A 155 -16.36 -6.61 1.97
N LYS A 156 -16.93 -5.95 2.97
CA LYS A 156 -16.88 -4.49 3.12
C LYS A 156 -16.30 -4.15 4.48
N GLN A 157 -15.29 -3.29 4.47
CA GLN A 157 -14.61 -2.84 5.67
C GLN A 157 -14.49 -1.33 5.68
N ARG A 158 -14.96 -0.70 6.75
CA ARG A 158 -14.76 0.73 6.99
C ARG A 158 -13.50 0.91 7.82
N LEU A 159 -12.63 1.80 7.35
CA LEU A 159 -11.37 2.16 7.97
C LEU A 159 -11.28 3.68 8.09
N TYR A 160 -10.77 4.15 9.21
CA TYR A 160 -10.64 5.57 9.52
C TYR A 160 -9.22 6.06 9.22
N VAL A 161 -9.10 7.20 8.55
CA VAL A 161 -7.81 7.80 8.19
C VAL A 161 -7.30 8.62 9.37
N GLN A 162 -6.30 8.10 10.08
CA GLN A 162 -5.70 8.76 11.24
C GLN A 162 -4.66 9.81 10.83
N ALA A 163 -3.85 9.51 9.83
CA ALA A 163 -2.80 10.37 9.31
C ALA A 163 -2.39 9.97 7.90
N VAL A 164 -1.70 10.86 7.21
CA VAL A 164 -1.02 10.60 5.94
C VAL A 164 0.42 11.08 6.08
N TYR A 165 1.37 10.26 5.65
CA TYR A 165 2.79 10.57 5.70
C TYR A 165 3.39 10.51 4.30
N ASP A 166 4.47 11.24 4.11
CA ASP A 166 5.43 11.08 3.02
C ASP A 166 6.57 10.20 3.51
N GLY A 167 6.84 9.12 2.81
CA GLY A 167 7.94 8.22 3.11
C GLY A 167 9.01 8.28 2.01
N ASP A 168 10.29 8.36 2.37
CA ASP A 168 11.40 8.24 1.44
C ASP A 168 12.03 6.84 1.54
N GLN A 169 12.19 6.18 0.35
CA GLN A 169 12.71 4.83 0.18
C GLN A 169 14.03 4.82 -0.58
#